data_012324aa990e97e58b6bd1c02b5e8662
#
_entry.id   012324aa990e97e58b6bd1c02b5e8662
#
_cell.length_a   1.000
_cell.length_b   1.000
_cell.length_c   1.000
_cell.angle_alpha   90.00
_cell.angle_beta   90.00
_cell.angle_gamma   90.00
#
_symmetry.space_group_name_H-M   'P 1'
#
loop_
_entity.id
_entity.type
_entity.pdbx_description
1 polymer ?
#
loop_
_entity_poly.entity_id
_entity_poly.type
_entity_poly.pdbx_seq_one_letter_code
_entity_poly.pdbx_strand_id
1 'polypeptide(L)'
;MLKTKAIKIEQAGIKMYLVSLKINEIKQLLEKKQLIVDVYDPLNRREGYQRGIDESRIKDIAEFLSKKSDILPPLLPGSIILNCRKGETIRYNDSTSEIIIGEDACFHIVDGQHRIRGLERSKIQKYEVPFTIIEGLNIAQEAGQFLTINTKQKKVRPDLQLRILYHLDRENTRRLIDILGVENWKLEALTLCIALNDKNESPWRNLILRPGEKREGQWKPITEANFVDTLKYFCSSESPIKHLPLEEKEKFLIQYWNEIRKIYEKAFTETDGPAYSLTRGLGAGIFNTLAPAIYNLKLETGEDLSSILGPLKKKIPLDYWRRPHGKIAKLGGSQKTYKTVAEDILKQINKFLNYCDEKQFNRLTKRTEVKAHLRILEKARSLLSPLILKSAQDISERDWNLMGCYVLIKLEDAVSVYVGKSQNAKKRLSQHKRYNLYAVKACGSEREMEELEMALYHLVKSEFRENENHPSPAEYCPFCGR
;
A
#
# COMPACT_ATOMS: atom_id res chain seq x y z
N MET A 1 15.06 -4.04 -48.60
CA MET A 1 13.92 -3.18 -48.99
C MET A 1 12.67 -3.71 -48.25
N LEU A 2 11.99 -2.85 -47.50
CA LEU A 2 10.74 -3.19 -46.80
C LEU A 2 9.56 -2.63 -47.57
N LYS A 3 8.52 -3.44 -47.77
CA LYS A 3 7.27 -3.04 -48.46
C LYS A 3 6.08 -3.41 -47.57
N THR A 4 5.24 -2.43 -47.26
CA THR A 4 4.07 -2.64 -46.40
C THR A 4 2.91 -1.71 -46.79
N LYS A 5 1.69 -2.06 -46.41
CA LYS A 5 0.52 -1.19 -46.53
C LYS A 5 0.66 0.02 -45.62
N ALA A 6 0.24 1.19 -46.11
CA ALA A 6 0.28 2.42 -45.37
C ALA A 6 -0.92 3.32 -45.65
N ILE A 7 -1.32 4.11 -44.69
CA ILE A 7 -2.26 5.21 -44.86
C ILE A 7 -1.45 6.50 -44.93
N LYS A 8 -1.48 7.19 -46.06
CA LYS A 8 -0.83 8.48 -46.22
C LYS A 8 -1.70 9.58 -45.61
N ILE A 9 -1.10 10.43 -44.83
CA ILE A 9 -1.73 11.58 -44.15
C ILE A 9 -0.85 12.80 -44.41
N GLU A 10 -1.46 13.96 -44.60
CA GLU A 10 -0.76 15.22 -44.67
C GLU A 10 -1.27 16.18 -43.59
N GLN A 11 -0.34 16.75 -42.83
CA GLN A 11 -0.64 17.74 -41.79
C GLN A 11 0.36 18.90 -41.89
N ALA A 12 -0.15 20.13 -42.01
CA ALA A 12 0.68 21.34 -42.12
C ALA A 12 1.73 21.26 -43.24
N GLY A 13 1.42 20.61 -44.35
CA GLY A 13 2.34 20.41 -45.48
C GLY A 13 3.36 19.28 -45.29
N ILE A 14 3.33 18.56 -44.13
CA ILE A 14 4.22 17.44 -43.83
C ILE A 14 3.49 16.11 -44.11
N LYS A 15 4.13 15.25 -44.88
CA LYS A 15 3.60 13.92 -45.19
C LYS A 15 3.95 12.95 -44.05
N MET A 16 2.98 12.14 -43.71
CA MET A 16 3.12 11.06 -42.72
C MET A 16 2.48 9.77 -43.26
N TYR A 17 3.00 8.65 -42.78
CA TYR A 17 2.51 7.33 -43.16
C TYR A 17 2.22 6.52 -41.93
N LEU A 18 0.97 6.09 -41.78
CA LEU A 18 0.61 5.12 -40.72
C LEU A 18 0.81 3.71 -41.28
N VAL A 19 1.65 2.94 -40.60
CA VAL A 19 2.00 1.57 -40.99
C VAL A 19 1.88 0.63 -39.82
N SER A 20 1.64 -0.66 -40.07
CA SER A 20 1.81 -1.74 -39.11
C SER A 20 3.07 -2.49 -39.47
N LEU A 21 3.98 -2.64 -38.50
CA LEU A 21 5.19 -3.44 -38.64
C LEU A 21 5.14 -4.66 -37.70
N LYS A 22 5.46 -5.82 -38.27
CA LYS A 22 5.63 -7.04 -37.49
C LYS A 22 6.94 -7.01 -36.71
N ILE A 23 6.97 -7.73 -35.59
CA ILE A 23 8.16 -7.77 -34.74
C ILE A 23 9.44 -8.19 -35.50
N ASN A 24 9.32 -9.09 -36.46
CA ASN A 24 10.47 -9.50 -37.28
C ASN A 24 10.97 -8.37 -38.18
N GLU A 25 10.08 -7.53 -38.72
CA GLU A 25 10.45 -6.37 -39.52
C GLU A 25 11.15 -5.31 -38.67
N ILE A 26 10.65 -5.10 -37.43
CA ILE A 26 11.29 -4.21 -36.45
C ILE A 26 12.70 -4.69 -36.12
N LYS A 27 12.89 -6.00 -35.89
CA LYS A 27 14.20 -6.60 -35.61
C LYS A 27 15.15 -6.42 -36.80
N GLN A 28 14.68 -6.61 -38.00
CA GLN A 28 15.49 -6.37 -39.22
C GLN A 28 15.94 -4.89 -39.32
N LEU A 29 15.06 -3.93 -39.00
CA LEU A 29 15.43 -2.51 -38.99
C LEU A 29 16.48 -2.20 -37.92
N LEU A 30 16.42 -2.87 -36.76
CA LEU A 30 17.42 -2.75 -35.68
C LEU A 30 18.77 -3.37 -36.10
N GLU A 31 18.77 -4.59 -36.64
CA GLU A 31 19.96 -5.29 -37.10
C GLU A 31 20.69 -4.52 -38.20
N LYS A 32 19.93 -3.93 -39.12
CA LYS A 32 20.46 -3.07 -40.20
C LYS A 32 20.86 -1.67 -39.71
N LYS A 33 20.69 -1.37 -38.42
CA LYS A 33 20.97 -0.05 -37.82
C LYS A 33 20.20 1.11 -38.50
N GLN A 34 19.03 0.81 -39.04
CA GLN A 34 18.16 1.81 -39.69
C GLN A 34 17.33 2.61 -38.67
N LEU A 35 17.26 2.19 -37.40
CA LEU A 35 16.61 2.91 -36.29
C LEU A 35 17.65 3.63 -35.43
N ILE A 36 17.58 4.95 -35.42
CA ILE A 36 18.55 5.83 -34.73
C ILE A 36 17.85 6.53 -33.57
N VAL A 37 18.53 6.59 -32.42
CA VAL A 37 18.16 7.38 -31.26
C VAL A 37 19.11 8.54 -31.09
N ASP A 38 18.63 9.75 -31.21
CA ASP A 38 19.43 10.97 -31.02
C ASP A 38 19.55 11.33 -29.53
N VAL A 39 20.46 10.67 -28.82
CA VAL A 39 20.64 10.83 -27.37
C VAL A 39 21.41 12.12 -27.07
N TYR A 40 20.91 12.90 -26.10
CA TYR A 40 21.65 13.97 -25.48
C TYR A 40 22.58 13.40 -24.41
N ASP A 41 23.90 13.50 -24.63
CA ASP A 41 24.92 13.05 -23.69
C ASP A 41 26.09 14.03 -23.71
N PRO A 42 26.09 15.02 -22.81
CA PRO A 42 27.14 16.06 -22.79
C PRO A 42 28.50 15.50 -22.39
N LEU A 43 28.57 14.37 -21.66
CA LEU A 43 29.83 13.74 -21.26
C LEU A 43 30.54 13.10 -22.46
N ASN A 44 29.77 12.54 -23.40
CA ASN A 44 30.28 11.91 -24.61
C ASN A 44 30.11 12.81 -25.87
N ARG A 45 29.88 14.12 -25.67
CA ARG A 45 29.67 15.13 -26.72
C ARG A 45 28.59 14.74 -27.74
N ARG A 46 27.50 14.14 -27.29
CA ARG A 46 26.35 13.81 -28.13
C ARG A 46 25.30 14.89 -27.98
N GLU A 47 24.98 15.62 -29.02
CA GLU A 47 24.05 16.75 -29.08
C GLU A 47 22.63 16.34 -29.50
N GLY A 48 22.21 15.13 -29.16
CA GLY A 48 20.83 14.70 -29.41
C GLY A 48 19.82 15.38 -28.49
N TYR A 49 18.54 15.10 -28.68
CA TYR A 49 17.45 15.71 -27.89
C TYR A 49 16.74 14.70 -26.97
N GLN A 50 17.05 13.42 -27.06
CA GLN A 50 16.42 12.38 -26.27
C GLN A 50 17.23 12.04 -25.01
N ARG A 51 16.52 11.57 -23.98
CA ARG A 51 17.17 11.01 -22.80
C ARG A 51 17.88 9.70 -23.14
N GLY A 52 18.89 9.36 -22.35
CA GLY A 52 19.48 8.04 -22.37
C GLY A 52 18.46 6.93 -22.11
N ILE A 53 18.84 5.73 -22.43
CA ILE A 53 18.00 4.53 -22.24
C ILE A 53 17.79 4.28 -20.75
N ASP A 54 16.54 4.03 -20.37
CA ASP A 54 16.15 3.60 -19.02
C ASP A 54 15.88 2.08 -19.04
N GLU A 55 16.84 1.32 -18.53
CA GLU A 55 16.79 -0.15 -18.49
C GLU A 55 15.62 -0.69 -17.66
N SER A 56 15.23 0.00 -16.57
CA SER A 56 14.08 -0.37 -15.77
C SER A 56 12.82 -0.33 -16.61
N ARG A 57 12.63 0.75 -17.35
CA ARG A 57 11.44 0.93 -18.20
C ARG A 57 11.38 -0.07 -19.36
N ILE A 58 12.52 -0.46 -19.92
CA ILE A 58 12.61 -1.50 -20.94
C ILE A 58 12.18 -2.85 -20.36
N LYS A 59 12.68 -3.16 -19.17
CA LYS A 59 12.33 -4.39 -18.46
C LYS A 59 10.82 -4.46 -18.19
N ASP A 60 10.24 -3.38 -17.67
CA ASP A 60 8.81 -3.29 -17.37
C ASP A 60 7.95 -3.53 -18.61
N ILE A 61 8.33 -2.93 -19.76
CA ILE A 61 7.62 -3.13 -21.02
C ILE A 61 7.77 -4.57 -21.51
N ALA A 62 8.97 -5.16 -21.45
CA ALA A 62 9.20 -6.53 -21.87
C ALA A 62 8.42 -7.54 -21.01
N GLU A 63 8.35 -7.31 -19.71
CA GLU A 63 7.56 -8.12 -18.78
C GLU A 63 6.06 -7.98 -19.06
N PHE A 64 5.56 -6.75 -19.25
CA PHE A 64 4.17 -6.49 -19.61
C PHE A 64 3.78 -7.23 -20.89
N LEU A 65 4.60 -7.13 -21.94
CA LEU A 65 4.36 -7.80 -23.21
C LEU A 65 4.39 -9.34 -23.11
N SER A 66 5.15 -9.88 -22.16
CA SER A 66 5.30 -11.32 -21.95
C SER A 66 4.19 -11.94 -21.09
N LYS A 67 3.40 -11.10 -20.40
CA LYS A 67 2.30 -11.55 -19.54
C LYS A 67 1.09 -11.97 -20.37
N LYS A 68 0.59 -13.18 -20.11
CA LYS A 68 -0.71 -13.61 -20.63
C LYS A 68 -1.79 -13.18 -19.64
N SER A 69 -2.60 -12.22 -20.02
CA SER A 69 -3.74 -11.76 -19.22
C SER A 69 -4.93 -11.46 -20.13
N ASP A 70 -6.05 -12.03 -19.79
CA ASP A 70 -7.34 -11.82 -20.47
C ASP A 70 -8.02 -10.51 -20.01
N ILE A 71 -7.69 -10.02 -18.82
CA ILE A 71 -8.23 -8.74 -18.30
C ILE A 71 -7.45 -7.53 -18.81
N LEU A 72 -6.12 -7.65 -18.88
CA LEU A 72 -5.26 -6.61 -19.42
C LEU A 72 -4.36 -7.22 -20.50
N PRO A 73 -4.88 -7.37 -21.73
CA PRO A 73 -4.08 -7.89 -22.83
C PRO A 73 -2.87 -6.96 -23.03
N PRO A 74 -1.69 -7.52 -23.33
CA PRO A 74 -0.47 -6.74 -23.47
C PRO A 74 -0.45 -5.97 -24.79
N LEU A 75 -1.24 -4.90 -24.89
CA LEU A 75 -1.36 -4.07 -26.06
C LEU A 75 -0.42 -2.85 -26.02
N LEU A 76 0.13 -2.49 -27.16
CA LEU A 76 0.83 -1.23 -27.41
C LEU A 76 0.07 -0.39 -28.44
N PRO A 77 -1.07 0.22 -28.06
CA PRO A 77 -1.94 0.94 -29.01
C PRO A 77 -1.36 2.28 -29.47
N GLY A 78 -0.43 2.84 -28.70
CA GLY A 78 0.24 4.08 -29.04
C GLY A 78 1.25 3.89 -30.17
N SER A 79 1.10 4.65 -31.27
CA SER A 79 2.03 4.60 -32.40
C SER A 79 3.45 4.98 -31.99
N ILE A 80 4.44 4.26 -32.50
CA ILE A 80 5.84 4.65 -32.43
C ILE A 80 6.08 5.67 -33.54
N ILE A 81 6.73 6.78 -33.19
CA ILE A 81 6.92 7.90 -34.13
C ILE A 81 8.36 7.92 -34.62
N LEU A 82 8.50 7.79 -35.91
CA LEU A 82 9.77 7.84 -36.61
C LEU A 82 9.79 9.05 -37.56
N ASN A 83 10.96 9.61 -37.78
CA ASN A 83 11.16 10.59 -38.85
C ASN A 83 12.24 10.10 -39.80
N CYS A 84 11.98 10.19 -41.11
CA CYS A 84 12.98 9.98 -42.13
C CYS A 84 13.43 11.34 -42.66
N ARG A 85 14.62 11.78 -42.24
CA ARG A 85 15.18 13.09 -42.68
C ARG A 85 15.43 13.15 -44.18
N LYS A 86 15.74 12.00 -44.81
CA LYS A 86 15.93 11.86 -46.27
C LYS A 86 14.68 11.21 -46.87
N GLY A 87 13.66 12.04 -47.10
CA GLY A 87 12.35 11.57 -47.60
C GLY A 87 12.42 10.84 -48.94
N GLU A 88 13.41 11.13 -49.77
CA GLU A 88 13.66 10.46 -51.05
C GLU A 88 13.89 8.95 -50.93
N THR A 89 14.25 8.45 -49.74
CA THR A 89 14.42 7.01 -49.48
C THR A 89 13.09 6.27 -49.22
N ILE A 90 11.98 7.03 -49.17
CA ILE A 90 10.63 6.50 -49.00
C ILE A 90 9.84 6.76 -50.28
N ARG A 91 9.20 5.72 -50.82
CA ARG A 91 8.27 5.86 -51.98
C ARG A 91 6.90 5.35 -51.58
N TYR A 92 5.88 6.14 -51.88
CA TYR A 92 4.50 5.74 -51.65
C TYR A 92 3.78 5.54 -53.00
N ASN A 93 3.06 4.43 -53.10
CA ASN A 93 2.24 4.12 -54.26
C ASN A 93 0.76 4.36 -53.91
N ASP A 94 0.18 5.45 -54.43
CA ASP A 94 -1.21 5.81 -54.15
C ASP A 94 -2.22 4.75 -54.67
N SER A 95 -1.89 4.04 -55.78
CA SER A 95 -2.80 3.04 -56.37
C SER A 95 -2.89 1.76 -55.51
N THR A 96 -1.79 1.37 -54.85
CA THR A 96 -1.74 0.17 -54.05
C THR A 96 -1.78 0.44 -52.52
N SER A 97 -1.74 1.73 -52.15
CA SER A 97 -1.61 2.15 -50.75
C SER A 97 -0.43 1.47 -50.06
N GLU A 98 0.71 1.40 -50.73
CA GLU A 98 1.90 0.76 -50.23
C GLU A 98 3.05 1.74 -50.10
N ILE A 99 3.78 1.64 -48.98
CA ILE A 99 5.05 2.32 -48.76
C ILE A 99 6.20 1.35 -49.05
N ILE A 100 7.18 1.85 -49.76
CA ILE A 100 8.43 1.14 -50.07
C ILE A 100 9.56 1.90 -49.40
N ILE A 101 10.25 1.23 -48.50
CA ILE A 101 11.36 1.76 -47.70
C ILE A 101 12.65 1.22 -48.27
N GLY A 102 13.52 2.13 -48.72
CA GLY A 102 14.83 1.80 -49.27
C GLY A 102 15.76 1.18 -48.24
N GLU A 103 16.82 0.51 -48.69
CA GLU A 103 17.80 -0.10 -47.80
C GLU A 103 18.72 0.92 -47.10
N ASP A 104 18.84 2.09 -47.70
CA ASP A 104 19.56 3.25 -47.20
C ASP A 104 18.72 4.19 -46.31
N ALA A 105 17.44 3.88 -46.14
CA ALA A 105 16.57 4.65 -45.27
C ALA A 105 17.00 4.58 -43.83
N CYS A 106 17.14 5.75 -43.20
CA CYS A 106 17.43 5.88 -41.77
C CYS A 106 16.30 6.61 -41.09
N PHE A 107 15.80 6.03 -40.02
CA PHE A 107 14.70 6.56 -39.22
C PHE A 107 15.19 7.04 -37.85
N HIS A 108 14.96 8.30 -37.56
CA HIS A 108 15.19 8.87 -36.26
C HIS A 108 13.95 8.64 -35.41
N ILE A 109 14.12 7.97 -34.26
CA ILE A 109 13.00 7.68 -33.35
C ILE A 109 12.63 8.98 -32.63
N VAL A 110 11.46 9.54 -32.93
CA VAL A 110 10.97 10.74 -32.24
C VAL A 110 10.31 10.36 -30.91
N ASP A 111 9.49 9.28 -30.91
CA ASP A 111 8.93 8.72 -29.69
C ASP A 111 8.84 7.19 -29.77
N GLY A 112 9.02 6.52 -28.64
CA GLY A 112 8.85 5.07 -28.51
C GLY A 112 10.14 4.26 -28.42
N GLN A 113 11.32 4.88 -28.16
CA GLN A 113 12.60 4.16 -28.02
C GLN A 113 12.54 3.00 -27.00
N HIS A 114 11.91 3.23 -25.84
CA HIS A 114 11.75 2.19 -24.80
C HIS A 114 10.79 1.09 -25.24
N ARG A 115 9.75 1.43 -26.02
CA ARG A 115 8.82 0.43 -26.59
C ARG A 115 9.51 -0.49 -27.58
N ILE A 116 10.32 0.06 -28.48
CA ILE A 116 11.12 -0.73 -29.44
C ILE A 116 12.08 -1.68 -28.69
N ARG A 117 12.82 -1.17 -27.70
CA ARG A 117 13.75 -2.00 -26.91
C ARG A 117 13.04 -3.03 -26.04
N GLY A 118 11.88 -2.68 -25.49
CA GLY A 118 11.03 -3.61 -24.75
C GLY A 118 10.50 -4.75 -25.64
N LEU A 119 10.09 -4.45 -26.86
CA LEU A 119 9.70 -5.44 -27.87
C LEU A 119 10.87 -6.35 -28.26
N GLU A 120 12.05 -5.80 -28.50
CA GLU A 120 13.28 -6.55 -28.81
C GLU A 120 13.61 -7.54 -27.68
N ARG A 121 13.51 -7.10 -26.43
CA ARG A 121 13.79 -7.90 -25.23
C ARG A 121 12.69 -8.91 -24.87
N SER A 122 11.45 -8.66 -25.32
CA SER A 122 10.33 -9.55 -25.06
C SER A 122 10.46 -10.85 -25.82
N LYS A 123 9.82 -11.94 -25.31
CA LYS A 123 9.80 -13.25 -25.99
C LYS A 123 8.66 -13.37 -26.99
N ILE A 124 7.95 -12.27 -27.30
CA ILE A 124 6.84 -12.25 -28.23
C ILE A 124 7.36 -12.50 -29.65
N GLN A 125 6.73 -13.41 -30.37
CA GLN A 125 7.10 -13.73 -31.75
C GLN A 125 6.09 -13.22 -32.79
N LYS A 126 4.81 -13.19 -32.42
CA LYS A 126 3.73 -12.71 -33.31
C LYS A 126 3.12 -11.47 -32.68
N TYR A 127 3.54 -10.32 -33.18
CA TYR A 127 3.05 -9.05 -32.68
C TYR A 127 3.17 -7.99 -33.79
N GLU A 128 2.15 -7.18 -33.95
CA GLU A 128 2.14 -6.07 -34.88
C GLU A 128 2.07 -4.76 -34.09
N VAL A 129 2.84 -3.77 -34.50
CA VAL A 129 2.98 -2.49 -33.82
C VAL A 129 2.65 -1.36 -34.78
N PRO A 130 1.81 -0.39 -34.37
CA PRO A 130 1.55 0.78 -35.19
C PRO A 130 2.75 1.74 -35.17
N PHE A 131 3.12 2.22 -36.33
CA PHE A 131 4.12 3.25 -36.54
C PHE A 131 3.56 4.43 -37.30
N THR A 132 4.05 5.62 -36.94
CA THR A 132 3.86 6.83 -37.70
C THR A 132 5.21 7.27 -38.27
N ILE A 133 5.40 7.17 -39.54
CA ILE A 133 6.62 7.62 -40.24
C ILE A 133 6.38 9.03 -40.77
N ILE A 134 7.14 9.99 -40.30
CA ILE A 134 7.11 11.38 -40.76
C ILE A 134 8.23 11.56 -41.82
N GLU A 135 7.95 12.33 -42.85
CA GLU A 135 8.91 12.59 -43.94
C GLU A 135 9.49 14.00 -43.83
N GLY A 136 10.81 14.08 -43.69
CA GLY A 136 11.57 15.30 -43.95
C GLY A 136 11.68 16.32 -42.82
N LEU A 137 11.36 15.98 -41.56
CA LEU A 137 11.62 16.89 -40.45
C LEU A 137 13.13 17.06 -40.23
N ASN A 138 13.58 18.29 -39.94
CA ASN A 138 14.90 18.54 -39.45
C ASN A 138 15.04 18.28 -37.92
N ILE A 139 16.25 18.28 -37.42
CA ILE A 139 16.56 18.02 -36.00
C ILE A 139 15.77 18.93 -35.03
N ALA A 140 15.63 20.22 -35.34
CA ALA A 140 14.91 21.15 -34.48
C ALA A 140 13.41 20.86 -34.44
N GLN A 141 12.83 20.48 -35.60
CA GLN A 141 11.43 20.08 -35.71
C GLN A 141 11.17 18.74 -34.97
N GLU A 142 12.07 17.75 -35.09
CA GLU A 142 12.00 16.50 -34.32
C GLU A 142 12.04 16.77 -32.82
N ALA A 143 13.00 17.58 -32.34
CA ALA A 143 13.10 17.97 -30.94
C ALA A 143 11.83 18.69 -30.47
N GLY A 144 11.27 19.57 -31.30
CA GLY A 144 9.99 20.23 -31.01
C GLY A 144 8.83 19.24 -30.86
N GLN A 145 8.70 18.25 -31.75
CA GLN A 145 7.69 17.20 -31.64
C GLN A 145 7.91 16.33 -30.40
N PHE A 146 9.14 15.90 -30.15
CA PHE A 146 9.51 15.14 -28.93
C PHE A 146 9.12 15.88 -27.65
N LEU A 147 9.45 17.17 -27.54
CA LEU A 147 9.09 18.00 -26.40
C LEU A 147 7.58 18.14 -26.27
N THR A 148 6.87 18.38 -27.36
CA THR A 148 5.41 18.55 -27.37
C THR A 148 4.72 17.28 -26.86
N ILE A 149 5.12 16.11 -27.37
CA ILE A 149 4.56 14.81 -26.96
C ILE A 149 4.83 14.54 -25.46
N ASN A 150 6.06 14.77 -25.03
CA ASN A 150 6.46 14.38 -23.66
C ASN A 150 6.09 15.41 -22.58
N THR A 151 5.94 16.70 -22.91
CA THR A 151 5.65 17.75 -21.91
C THR A 151 4.17 18.11 -21.83
N LYS A 152 3.40 17.93 -22.90
CA LYS A 152 1.97 18.26 -22.92
C LYS A 152 1.06 17.14 -22.43
N GLN A 153 1.53 15.91 -22.38
CA GLN A 153 0.77 14.79 -21.83
C GLN A 153 0.73 14.86 -20.31
N LYS A 154 -0.45 15.05 -19.74
CA LYS A 154 -0.67 14.94 -18.28
C LYS A 154 -0.83 13.47 -17.91
N LYS A 155 0.00 13.00 -16.98
CA LYS A 155 -0.20 11.67 -16.37
C LYS A 155 -1.57 11.62 -15.69
N VAL A 156 -2.26 10.50 -15.81
CA VAL A 156 -3.45 10.24 -15.02
C VAL A 156 -3.06 10.29 -13.54
N ARG A 157 -3.77 11.10 -12.77
CA ARG A 157 -3.47 11.27 -11.34
C ARG A 157 -3.68 9.95 -10.59
N PRO A 158 -2.79 9.60 -9.64
CA PRO A 158 -2.90 8.34 -8.89
C PRO A 158 -4.24 8.16 -8.17
N ASP A 159 -4.85 9.24 -7.67
CA ASP A 159 -6.17 9.23 -7.05
C ASP A 159 -7.29 8.86 -8.03
N LEU A 160 -7.22 9.35 -9.27
CA LEU A 160 -8.18 8.98 -10.30
C LEU A 160 -8.00 7.51 -10.74
N GLN A 161 -6.76 7.03 -10.84
CA GLN A 161 -6.49 5.61 -11.13
C GLN A 161 -7.11 4.71 -10.07
N LEU A 162 -6.94 5.06 -8.80
CA LEU A 162 -7.48 4.31 -7.67
C LEU A 162 -9.02 4.31 -7.67
N ARG A 163 -9.65 5.45 -8.02
CA ARG A 163 -11.10 5.57 -8.17
C ARG A 163 -11.64 4.70 -9.32
N ILE A 164 -10.95 4.65 -10.44
CA ILE A 164 -11.33 3.77 -11.55
C ILE A 164 -11.33 2.31 -11.09
N LEU A 165 -10.26 1.87 -10.42
CA LEU A 165 -10.16 0.52 -9.86
C LEU A 165 -11.28 0.23 -8.83
N TYR A 166 -11.63 1.20 -8.00
CA TYR A 166 -12.70 1.06 -7.01
C TYR A 166 -14.09 0.79 -7.63
N HIS A 167 -14.36 1.35 -8.82
CA HIS A 167 -15.63 1.19 -9.52
C HIS A 167 -15.74 -0.07 -10.37
N LEU A 168 -14.65 -0.83 -10.51
CA LEU A 168 -14.68 -2.13 -11.16
C LEU A 168 -15.24 -3.21 -10.22
N ASP A 169 -15.69 -4.32 -10.80
CA ASP A 169 -16.09 -5.47 -9.97
C ASP A 169 -14.91 -6.04 -9.19
N ARG A 170 -15.21 -6.73 -8.07
CA ARG A 170 -14.18 -7.19 -7.11
C ARG A 170 -13.14 -8.14 -7.74
N GLU A 171 -13.55 -8.99 -8.67
CA GLU A 171 -12.66 -9.97 -9.29
C GLU A 171 -11.69 -9.28 -10.25
N ASN A 172 -12.22 -8.47 -11.16
CA ASN A 172 -11.42 -7.70 -12.11
C ASN A 172 -10.49 -6.70 -11.40
N THR A 173 -10.95 -6.08 -10.33
CA THR A 173 -10.13 -5.17 -9.51
C THR A 173 -8.91 -5.89 -8.93
N ARG A 174 -9.07 -7.07 -8.32
CA ARG A 174 -7.93 -7.84 -7.77
C ARG A 174 -6.89 -8.15 -8.84
N ARG A 175 -7.33 -8.67 -9.97
CA ARG A 175 -6.44 -9.06 -11.07
C ARG A 175 -5.70 -7.86 -11.67
N LEU A 176 -6.37 -6.69 -11.78
CA LEU A 176 -5.73 -5.47 -12.27
C LEU A 176 -4.76 -4.87 -11.27
N ILE A 177 -5.04 -4.92 -9.98
CA ILE A 177 -4.14 -4.46 -8.91
C ILE A 177 -2.81 -5.21 -8.98
N ASP A 178 -2.86 -6.54 -9.10
CA ASP A 178 -1.66 -7.37 -9.19
C ASP A 178 -0.85 -7.07 -10.45
N ILE A 179 -1.52 -6.85 -11.58
CA ILE A 179 -0.87 -6.53 -12.86
C ILE A 179 -0.25 -5.12 -12.84
N LEU A 180 -0.97 -4.14 -12.28
CA LEU A 180 -0.56 -2.74 -12.26
C LEU A 180 0.39 -2.41 -11.09
N GLY A 181 0.63 -3.37 -10.19
CA GLY A 181 1.49 -3.18 -9.03
C GLY A 181 0.91 -2.18 -8.02
N VAL A 182 -0.42 -2.08 -7.92
CA VAL A 182 -1.08 -1.23 -6.94
C VAL A 182 -1.10 -1.96 -5.60
N GLU A 183 -0.67 -1.30 -4.54
CA GLU A 183 -0.66 -1.88 -3.19
C GLU A 183 -2.10 -2.12 -2.71
N ASN A 184 -2.44 -3.35 -2.31
CA ASN A 184 -3.79 -3.77 -1.89
C ASN A 184 -4.40 -2.89 -0.78
N TRP A 185 -3.58 -2.41 0.15
CA TRP A 185 -4.02 -1.55 1.23
C TRP A 185 -4.66 -0.23 0.74
N LYS A 186 -4.31 0.25 -0.45
CA LYS A 186 -4.83 1.52 -0.99
C LYS A 186 -6.32 1.46 -1.33
N LEU A 187 -6.81 0.33 -1.81
CA LEU A 187 -8.25 0.17 -2.07
C LEU A 187 -9.05 0.08 -0.77
N GLU A 188 -8.54 -0.66 0.20
CA GLU A 188 -9.16 -0.70 1.53
C GLU A 188 -9.20 0.71 2.14
N ALA A 189 -8.08 1.43 2.10
CA ALA A 189 -7.98 2.80 2.58
C ALA A 189 -8.92 3.76 1.84
N LEU A 190 -9.08 3.59 0.51
CA LEU A 190 -10.03 4.38 -0.26
C LEU A 190 -11.48 4.07 0.15
N THR A 191 -11.82 2.81 0.34
CA THR A 191 -13.17 2.41 0.79
C THR A 191 -13.51 3.06 2.14
N LEU A 192 -12.58 3.00 3.09
CA LEU A 192 -12.74 3.64 4.40
C LEU A 192 -12.81 5.18 4.29
N CYS A 193 -12.00 5.78 3.43
CA CYS A 193 -12.02 7.21 3.16
C CYS A 193 -13.37 7.66 2.59
N ILE A 194 -13.94 6.90 1.63
CA ILE A 194 -15.26 7.17 1.06
C ILE A 194 -16.34 7.07 2.14
N ALA A 195 -16.33 6.00 2.93
CA ALA A 195 -17.29 5.80 4.01
C ALA A 195 -17.24 6.95 5.03
N LEU A 196 -16.04 7.37 5.43
CA LEU A 196 -15.86 8.51 6.33
C LEU A 196 -16.37 9.82 5.74
N ASN A 197 -16.21 10.03 4.43
CA ASN A 197 -16.66 11.27 3.78
C ASN A 197 -18.15 11.30 3.49
N ASP A 198 -18.84 10.16 3.38
CA ASP A 198 -20.21 10.06 2.91
C ASP A 198 -21.23 9.79 4.03
N LYS A 199 -20.84 9.03 5.06
CA LYS A 199 -21.77 8.65 6.14
C LYS A 199 -22.11 9.82 7.05
N ASN A 200 -23.41 9.91 7.40
CA ASN A 200 -23.96 10.99 8.21
C ASN A 200 -23.36 11.05 9.61
N GLU A 201 -23.06 9.88 10.19
CA GLU A 201 -22.48 9.74 11.53
C GLU A 201 -20.97 10.04 11.58
N SER A 202 -20.32 10.24 10.44
CA SER A 202 -18.89 10.50 10.39
C SER A 202 -18.55 11.96 10.64
N PRO A 203 -17.55 12.26 11.48
CA PRO A 203 -17.06 13.62 11.67
C PRO A 203 -16.29 14.18 10.46
N TRP A 204 -15.94 13.32 9.51
CA TRP A 204 -15.30 13.67 8.25
C TRP A 204 -16.27 13.91 7.10
N ARG A 205 -17.59 13.82 7.35
CA ARG A 205 -18.59 14.01 6.31
C ARG A 205 -18.40 15.32 5.56
N ASN A 206 -18.25 15.22 4.23
CA ASN A 206 -18.02 16.34 3.32
C ASN A 206 -16.73 17.16 3.58
N LEU A 207 -15.80 16.70 4.43
CA LEU A 207 -14.55 17.40 4.72
C LEU A 207 -13.38 16.92 3.84
N ILE A 208 -13.54 15.84 3.08
CA ILE A 208 -12.50 15.29 2.22
C ILE A 208 -12.79 15.69 0.77
N LEU A 209 -11.84 16.37 0.13
CA LEU A 209 -11.95 16.84 -1.25
C LEU A 209 -11.73 15.68 -2.22
N ARG A 210 -12.73 15.36 -3.02
CA ARG A 210 -12.69 14.28 -4.02
C ARG A 210 -11.89 14.67 -5.28
N PRO A 211 -11.39 13.68 -6.05
CA PRO A 211 -10.77 13.93 -7.35
C PRO A 211 -11.75 14.66 -8.30
N GLY A 212 -11.28 15.74 -8.90
CA GLY A 212 -12.09 16.54 -9.82
C GLY A 212 -13.08 17.52 -9.17
N GLU A 213 -13.30 17.41 -7.87
CA GLU A 213 -14.15 18.34 -7.12
C GLU A 213 -13.46 19.71 -6.95
N LYS A 214 -14.22 20.78 -7.11
CA LYS A 214 -13.77 22.16 -6.81
C LYS A 214 -14.20 22.54 -5.40
N ARG A 215 -13.38 23.32 -4.73
CA ARG A 215 -13.68 23.74 -3.34
C ARG A 215 -14.89 24.67 -3.22
N GLU A 216 -15.19 25.46 -4.24
CA GLU A 216 -16.37 26.35 -4.37
C GLU A 216 -16.81 27.05 -3.07
N GLY A 217 -15.83 27.59 -2.33
CA GLY A 217 -16.07 28.25 -1.02
C GLY A 217 -16.21 27.30 0.17
N GLN A 218 -16.31 25.99 -0.03
CA GLN A 218 -16.40 25.01 1.06
C GLN A 218 -15.02 24.68 1.65
N TRP A 219 -14.97 24.61 2.97
CA TRP A 219 -13.76 24.19 3.66
C TRP A 219 -13.57 22.67 3.59
N LYS A 220 -12.61 22.23 2.81
CA LYS A 220 -12.19 20.84 2.68
C LYS A 220 -10.70 20.73 3.00
N PRO A 221 -10.34 20.40 4.23
CA PRO A 221 -8.98 20.53 4.75
C PRO A 221 -7.98 19.55 4.13
N ILE A 222 -8.45 18.42 3.61
CA ILE A 222 -7.63 17.34 3.09
C ILE A 222 -8.18 16.79 1.77
N THR A 223 -7.29 16.43 0.84
CA THR A 223 -7.68 15.72 -0.38
C THR A 223 -7.85 14.23 -0.12
N GLU A 224 -8.67 13.55 -0.90
CA GLU A 224 -8.87 12.10 -0.82
C GLU A 224 -7.55 11.34 -0.93
N ALA A 225 -6.69 11.68 -1.90
CA ALA A 225 -5.39 11.06 -2.04
C ALA A 225 -4.55 11.16 -0.74
N ASN A 226 -4.47 12.35 -0.17
CA ASN A 226 -3.74 12.55 1.07
C ASN A 226 -4.38 11.81 2.25
N PHE A 227 -5.71 11.75 2.33
CA PHE A 227 -6.39 11.02 3.39
C PHE A 227 -6.14 9.51 3.27
N VAL A 228 -6.22 8.94 2.07
CA VAL A 228 -5.87 7.55 1.78
C VAL A 228 -4.44 7.24 2.22
N ASP A 229 -3.48 8.10 1.89
CA ASP A 229 -2.08 7.92 2.30
C ASP A 229 -1.89 7.94 3.83
N THR A 230 -2.74 8.67 4.58
CA THR A 230 -2.71 8.65 6.04
C THR A 230 -3.16 7.33 6.65
N LEU A 231 -3.96 6.55 5.94
CA LEU A 231 -4.44 5.22 6.36
C LEU A 231 -3.44 4.10 6.05
N LYS A 232 -2.27 4.40 5.48
CA LYS A 232 -1.30 3.38 5.08
C LYS A 232 -1.01 2.37 6.21
N TYR A 233 -0.63 2.84 7.39
CA TYR A 233 -0.33 1.95 8.53
C TYR A 233 -1.58 1.21 9.02
N PHE A 234 -2.74 1.86 9.01
CA PHE A 234 -4.02 1.26 9.43
C PHE A 234 -4.44 0.07 8.56
N CYS A 235 -4.23 0.16 7.23
CA CYS A 235 -4.67 -0.83 6.24
C CYS A 235 -3.55 -1.78 5.78
N SER A 236 -2.28 -1.52 6.12
CA SER A 236 -1.15 -2.32 5.63
C SER A 236 -1.07 -3.71 6.28
N SER A 237 -0.26 -4.57 5.67
CA SER A 237 0.05 -5.90 6.23
C SER A 237 0.76 -5.84 7.59
N GLU A 238 1.37 -4.70 7.93
CA GLU A 238 2.02 -4.46 9.22
C GLU A 238 1.04 -4.03 10.32
N SER A 239 -0.21 -3.70 9.95
CA SER A 239 -1.22 -3.27 10.92
C SER A 239 -1.58 -4.42 11.88
N PRO A 240 -1.60 -4.17 13.20
CA PRO A 240 -2.04 -5.17 14.17
C PRO A 240 -3.52 -5.56 14.00
N ILE A 241 -4.31 -4.74 13.31
CA ILE A 241 -5.74 -4.96 13.04
C ILE A 241 -6.02 -5.33 11.57
N LYS A 242 -4.99 -5.73 10.81
CA LYS A 242 -5.12 -6.09 9.37
C LYS A 242 -6.20 -7.13 9.09
N HIS A 243 -6.44 -8.01 10.03
CA HIS A 243 -7.35 -9.15 9.94
C HIS A 243 -8.82 -8.81 10.20
N LEU A 244 -9.10 -7.62 10.74
CA LEU A 244 -10.48 -7.20 11.00
C LEU A 244 -11.25 -7.06 9.70
N PRO A 245 -12.53 -7.46 9.67
CA PRO A 245 -13.43 -7.16 8.57
C PRO A 245 -13.49 -5.66 8.28
N LEU A 246 -13.66 -5.31 7.03
CA LEU A 246 -13.71 -3.91 6.59
C LEU A 246 -14.81 -3.10 7.31
N GLU A 247 -15.96 -3.73 7.54
CA GLU A 247 -17.08 -3.12 8.26
C GLU A 247 -16.75 -2.78 9.72
N GLU A 248 -15.99 -3.64 10.40
CA GLU A 248 -15.51 -3.37 11.76
C GLU A 248 -14.49 -2.24 11.78
N LYS A 249 -13.56 -2.22 10.83
CA LYS A 249 -12.58 -1.13 10.66
C LYS A 249 -13.28 0.20 10.43
N GLU A 250 -14.30 0.22 9.58
CA GLU A 250 -15.10 1.39 9.29
C GLU A 250 -15.83 1.89 10.53
N LYS A 251 -16.62 1.01 11.18
CA LYS A 251 -17.35 1.32 12.41
C LYS A 251 -16.45 1.87 13.50
N PHE A 252 -15.29 1.22 13.69
CA PHE A 252 -14.30 1.67 14.66
C PHE A 252 -13.76 3.07 14.30
N LEU A 253 -13.35 3.31 13.06
CA LEU A 253 -12.82 4.61 12.64
C LEU A 253 -13.83 5.74 12.83
N ILE A 254 -15.10 5.52 12.51
CA ILE A 254 -16.15 6.51 12.72
C ILE A 254 -16.29 6.83 14.21
N GLN A 255 -16.37 5.81 15.07
CA GLN A 255 -16.43 6.01 16.52
C GLN A 255 -15.20 6.72 17.07
N TYR A 256 -14.02 6.28 16.66
CA TYR A 256 -12.74 6.84 17.06
C TYR A 256 -12.60 8.32 16.70
N TRP A 257 -12.93 8.68 15.45
CA TRP A 257 -12.87 10.07 15.01
C TRP A 257 -13.97 10.94 15.64
N ASN A 258 -15.12 10.37 16.01
CA ASN A 258 -16.14 11.09 16.76
C ASN A 258 -15.63 11.48 18.16
N GLU A 259 -14.92 10.59 18.85
CA GLU A 259 -14.31 10.94 20.15
C GLU A 259 -13.21 12.00 19.99
N ILE A 260 -12.39 11.92 18.94
CA ILE A 260 -11.41 12.96 18.63
C ILE A 260 -12.08 14.32 18.38
N ARG A 261 -13.19 14.32 17.62
CA ARG A 261 -13.97 15.53 17.36
C ARG A 261 -14.54 16.13 18.65
N LYS A 262 -15.06 15.32 19.57
CA LYS A 262 -15.55 15.81 20.88
C LYS A 262 -14.45 16.52 21.67
N ILE A 263 -13.21 16.02 21.61
CA ILE A 263 -12.07 16.61 22.30
C ILE A 263 -11.61 17.90 21.61
N TYR A 264 -11.64 17.96 20.28
CA TYR A 264 -11.07 19.02 19.45
C TYR A 264 -12.11 19.66 18.52
N GLU A 265 -13.31 19.93 19.00
CA GLU A 265 -14.47 20.36 18.21
C GLU A 265 -14.16 21.51 17.24
N LYS A 266 -13.48 22.56 17.72
CA LYS A 266 -13.09 23.70 16.90
C LYS A 266 -12.25 23.36 15.67
N ALA A 267 -11.47 22.28 15.71
CA ALA A 267 -10.66 21.86 14.57
C ALA A 267 -11.50 21.27 13.42
N PHE A 268 -12.76 20.96 13.66
CA PHE A 268 -13.70 20.40 12.67
C PHE A 268 -14.75 21.42 12.19
N THR A 269 -14.66 22.66 12.60
CA THR A 269 -15.57 23.73 12.14
C THR A 269 -14.97 24.46 10.94
N GLU A 270 -15.82 25.00 10.09
CA GLU A 270 -15.42 25.77 8.92
C GLU A 270 -14.71 27.07 9.30
N THR A 271 -15.14 27.71 10.39
CA THR A 271 -14.59 28.96 10.91
C THR A 271 -13.22 28.80 11.55
N ASP A 272 -13.07 27.87 12.48
CA ASP A 272 -11.87 27.73 13.30
C ASP A 272 -10.89 26.70 12.74
N GLY A 273 -11.42 25.66 12.06
CA GLY A 273 -10.64 24.53 11.54
C GLY A 273 -9.42 24.89 10.68
N PRO A 274 -9.50 25.96 9.84
CA PRO A 274 -8.33 26.42 9.07
C PRO A 274 -7.10 26.75 9.91
N ALA A 275 -7.29 27.15 11.17
CA ALA A 275 -6.20 27.49 12.09
C ALA A 275 -5.44 26.27 12.63
N TYR A 276 -5.94 25.04 12.39
CA TYR A 276 -5.35 23.84 12.98
C TYR A 276 -4.84 22.86 11.91
N SER A 277 -3.80 22.11 12.24
CA SER A 277 -3.27 21.01 11.42
C SER A 277 -3.94 19.66 11.68
N LEU A 278 -4.83 19.55 12.67
CA LEU A 278 -5.44 18.33 13.12
C LEU A 278 -6.25 17.63 12.01
N THR A 279 -7.06 18.38 11.29
CA THR A 279 -7.89 17.88 10.16
C THR A 279 -7.17 17.90 8.81
N ARG A 280 -5.88 18.28 8.78
CA ARG A 280 -5.04 18.20 7.59
C ARG A 280 -4.23 16.90 7.56
N GLY A 281 -3.46 16.68 6.49
CA GLY A 281 -2.66 15.47 6.31
C GLY A 281 -1.78 15.11 7.51
N LEU A 282 -1.20 16.09 8.22
CA LEU A 282 -0.37 15.82 9.39
C LEU A 282 -1.17 15.24 10.56
N GLY A 283 -2.24 15.91 10.98
CA GLY A 283 -3.05 15.46 12.11
C GLY A 283 -3.82 14.19 11.78
N ALA A 284 -4.46 14.12 10.60
CA ALA A 284 -5.12 12.91 10.12
C ALA A 284 -4.14 11.73 10.08
N GLY A 285 -2.90 11.94 9.59
CA GLY A 285 -1.88 10.90 9.52
C GLY A 285 -1.44 10.39 10.89
N ILE A 286 -1.26 11.28 11.87
CA ILE A 286 -0.91 10.91 13.23
C ILE A 286 -2.03 10.08 13.88
N PHE A 287 -3.28 10.55 13.81
CA PHE A 287 -4.40 9.85 14.44
C PHE A 287 -4.76 8.54 13.72
N ASN A 288 -4.70 8.49 12.40
CA ASN A 288 -4.91 7.23 11.67
C ASN A 288 -3.80 6.20 11.94
N THR A 289 -2.56 6.65 12.17
CA THR A 289 -1.44 5.78 12.57
C THR A 289 -1.60 5.29 14.02
N LEU A 290 -2.17 6.10 14.90
CA LEU A 290 -2.45 5.77 16.29
C LEU A 290 -3.63 4.80 16.44
N ALA A 291 -4.62 4.88 15.54
CA ALA A 291 -5.91 4.19 15.65
C ALA A 291 -5.80 2.66 15.90
N PRO A 292 -4.91 1.88 15.25
CA PRO A 292 -4.75 0.45 15.53
C PRO A 292 -4.33 0.15 16.96
N ALA A 293 -3.45 0.97 17.53
CA ALA A 293 -3.02 0.82 18.92
C ALA A 293 -4.16 1.14 19.91
N ILE A 294 -4.98 2.13 19.60
CA ILE A 294 -6.17 2.45 20.41
C ILE A 294 -7.22 1.35 20.33
N TYR A 295 -7.41 0.73 19.14
CA TYR A 295 -8.30 -0.42 19.01
C TYR A 295 -7.86 -1.57 19.93
N ASN A 296 -6.57 -1.93 19.89
CA ASN A 296 -6.03 -2.97 20.77
C ASN A 296 -6.15 -2.60 22.24
N LEU A 297 -5.83 -1.35 22.59
CA LEU A 297 -5.95 -0.85 23.95
C LEU A 297 -7.39 -0.97 24.46
N LYS A 298 -8.39 -0.63 23.63
CA LYS A 298 -9.80 -0.82 23.96
C LYS A 298 -10.15 -2.29 24.22
N LEU A 299 -9.63 -3.21 23.42
CA LEU A 299 -9.85 -4.65 23.63
C LEU A 299 -9.16 -5.17 24.90
N GLU A 300 -7.91 -4.74 25.13
CA GLU A 300 -7.10 -5.17 26.27
C GLU A 300 -7.69 -4.66 27.60
N THR A 301 -8.21 -3.44 27.60
CA THR A 301 -8.66 -2.76 28.82
C THR A 301 -10.15 -2.95 29.11
N GLY A 302 -10.95 -3.20 28.07
CA GLY A 302 -12.39 -3.13 28.15
C GLY A 302 -12.94 -1.70 28.30
N GLU A 303 -12.07 -0.68 28.34
CA GLU A 303 -12.45 0.73 28.45
C GLU A 303 -13.09 1.23 27.15
N ASP A 304 -13.97 2.21 27.27
CA ASP A 304 -14.51 2.88 26.11
C ASP A 304 -13.52 3.89 25.50
N LEU A 305 -13.79 4.31 24.26
CA LEU A 305 -12.93 5.25 23.55
C LEU A 305 -12.86 6.62 24.24
N SER A 306 -13.91 7.03 24.94
CA SER A 306 -13.94 8.32 25.64
C SER A 306 -13.01 8.33 26.84
N SER A 307 -12.96 7.23 27.59
CA SER A 307 -12.01 7.03 28.71
C SER A 307 -10.56 6.97 28.21
N ILE A 308 -10.31 6.22 27.12
CA ILE A 308 -8.96 6.07 26.55
C ILE A 308 -8.43 7.38 25.99
N LEU A 309 -9.24 8.13 25.24
CA LEU A 309 -8.84 9.36 24.54
C LEU A 309 -9.00 10.63 25.39
N GLY A 310 -9.86 10.58 26.42
CA GLY A 310 -10.13 11.73 27.31
C GLY A 310 -8.90 12.48 27.81
N PRO A 311 -7.82 11.78 28.23
CA PRO A 311 -6.57 12.39 28.65
C PRO A 311 -5.95 13.36 27.65
N LEU A 312 -6.21 13.18 26.37
CA LEU A 312 -5.67 14.03 25.28
C LEU A 312 -6.09 15.49 25.47
N LYS A 313 -7.30 15.76 25.98
CA LYS A 313 -7.79 17.12 26.22
C LYS A 313 -6.81 17.95 27.08
N LYS A 314 -6.20 17.32 28.08
CA LYS A 314 -5.24 17.98 29.03
C LYS A 314 -3.80 17.82 28.57
N LYS A 315 -3.40 16.67 28.02
CA LYS A 315 -2.01 16.35 27.69
C LYS A 315 -1.58 16.90 26.34
N ILE A 316 -2.50 16.98 25.40
CA ILE A 316 -2.30 17.46 24.03
C ILE A 316 -3.41 18.47 23.72
N PRO A 317 -3.37 19.67 24.28
CA PRO A 317 -4.42 20.66 24.09
C PRO A 317 -4.52 21.10 22.63
N LEU A 318 -5.65 21.73 22.27
CA LEU A 318 -5.92 22.16 20.90
C LEU A 318 -4.81 23.04 20.31
N ASP A 319 -4.16 23.88 21.12
CA ASP A 319 -3.05 24.74 20.68
C ASP A 319 -1.81 23.97 20.23
N TYR A 320 -1.67 22.70 20.62
CA TYR A 320 -0.63 21.83 20.07
C TYR A 320 -0.72 21.72 18.54
N TRP A 321 -1.95 21.77 18.01
CA TRP A 321 -2.27 21.63 16.58
C TRP A 321 -2.34 22.96 15.85
N ARG A 322 -2.16 24.10 16.55
CA ARG A 322 -2.35 25.43 15.99
C ARG A 322 -1.31 25.77 14.92
N ARG A 323 -1.73 26.44 13.88
CA ARG A 323 -0.87 26.95 12.80
C ARG A 323 -0.71 28.46 12.93
N PRO A 324 0.47 29.02 12.67
CA PRO A 324 1.75 28.36 12.39
C PRO A 324 2.57 28.03 13.65
N HIS A 325 2.09 28.27 14.85
CA HIS A 325 2.87 28.31 16.10
C HIS A 325 2.70 27.10 17.01
N GLY A 326 1.82 26.14 16.67
CA GLY A 326 1.64 24.92 17.45
C GLY A 326 2.90 24.05 17.49
N LYS A 327 3.01 23.19 18.50
CA LYS A 327 4.20 22.36 18.73
C LYS A 327 4.61 21.53 17.52
N ILE A 328 3.63 21.07 16.73
CA ILE A 328 3.89 20.27 15.53
C ILE A 328 3.86 21.06 14.21
N ALA A 329 3.64 22.39 14.28
CA ALA A 329 3.46 23.22 13.08
C ALA A 329 4.65 23.19 12.11
N LYS A 330 5.85 22.90 12.62
CA LYS A 330 7.10 22.81 11.83
C LYS A 330 7.38 21.40 11.27
N LEU A 331 6.57 20.41 11.63
CA LEU A 331 6.76 19.03 11.17
C LEU A 331 6.16 18.85 9.78
N GLY A 332 6.92 18.18 8.91
CA GLY A 332 6.41 17.73 7.60
C GLY A 332 5.52 16.50 7.74
N GLY A 333 4.56 16.36 6.83
CA GLY A 333 3.71 15.17 6.74
C GLY A 333 4.48 14.02 6.09
N SER A 334 4.98 13.07 6.87
CA SER A 334 5.59 11.83 6.40
C SER A 334 5.18 10.66 7.29
N GLN A 335 5.22 9.43 6.76
CA GLN A 335 4.91 8.22 7.52
C GLN A 335 5.78 8.08 8.78
N LYS A 336 7.05 8.45 8.69
CA LYS A 336 7.97 8.48 9.84
C LYS A 336 7.50 9.47 10.91
N THR A 337 7.12 10.68 10.51
CA THR A 337 6.60 11.71 11.42
C THR A 337 5.31 11.24 12.09
N TYR A 338 4.37 10.66 11.31
CA TYR A 338 3.11 10.14 11.84
C TYR A 338 3.38 9.10 12.92
N LYS A 339 4.25 8.13 12.65
CA LYS A 339 4.61 7.06 13.58
C LYS A 339 5.24 7.60 14.88
N THR A 340 6.25 8.46 14.76
CA THR A 340 6.94 9.02 15.92
C THR A 340 5.99 9.80 16.84
N VAL A 341 5.15 10.67 16.26
CA VAL A 341 4.21 11.46 17.07
C VAL A 341 3.08 10.60 17.63
N ALA A 342 2.57 9.63 16.87
CA ALA A 342 1.57 8.67 17.35
C ALA A 342 2.09 7.85 18.54
N GLU A 343 3.33 7.39 18.49
CA GLU A 343 3.98 6.67 19.60
C GLU A 343 4.10 7.56 20.85
N ASP A 344 4.45 8.85 20.68
CA ASP A 344 4.53 9.78 21.81
C ASP A 344 3.15 10.07 22.41
N ILE A 345 2.11 10.19 21.58
CA ILE A 345 0.72 10.32 22.05
C ILE A 345 0.29 9.07 22.80
N LEU A 346 0.56 7.89 22.27
CA LEU A 346 0.23 6.61 22.92
C LEU A 346 0.89 6.48 24.29
N LYS A 347 2.16 6.88 24.42
CA LYS A 347 2.86 6.93 25.72
C LYS A 347 2.15 7.85 26.72
N GLN A 348 1.63 9.01 26.28
CA GLN A 348 0.89 9.90 27.16
C GLN A 348 -0.45 9.30 27.60
N ILE A 349 -1.16 8.59 26.70
CA ILE A 349 -2.39 7.86 27.03
C ILE A 349 -2.10 6.76 28.04
N ASN A 350 -1.12 5.90 27.75
CA ASN A 350 -0.75 4.77 28.63
C ASN A 350 -0.32 5.25 30.02
N LYS A 351 0.45 6.34 30.10
CA LYS A 351 0.88 6.91 31.37
C LYS A 351 -0.30 7.45 32.22
N PHE A 352 -1.34 7.94 31.56
CA PHE A 352 -2.54 8.43 32.26
C PHE A 352 -3.42 7.29 32.75
N LEU A 353 -3.59 6.22 31.94
CA LEU A 353 -4.43 5.09 32.30
C LEU A 353 -3.80 4.20 33.38
N ASN A 354 -2.58 4.53 33.90
CA ASN A 354 -1.78 3.67 34.77
C ASN A 354 -1.64 2.23 34.20
N TYR A 355 -1.71 2.11 32.90
CA TYR A 355 -1.59 0.87 32.17
C TYR A 355 -0.12 0.47 32.02
N CYS A 356 0.33 -0.16 32.86
CA CYS A 356 1.53 -0.63 33.51
C CYS A 356 1.59 0.16 34.80
N ASP A 357 1.22 -0.48 35.85
CA ASP A 357 1.61 -0.02 37.19
C ASP A 357 3.06 0.47 37.05
N GLU A 358 3.28 1.78 37.22
CA GLU A 358 4.60 2.39 37.04
C GLU A 358 5.60 1.71 38.00
N LYS A 359 5.09 1.10 39.09
CA LYS A 359 5.83 0.23 39.96
C LYS A 359 6.17 -1.13 39.35
N GLN A 360 5.25 -1.75 38.58
CA GLN A 360 5.52 -2.99 37.85
C GLN A 360 6.45 -2.73 36.66
N PHE A 361 6.23 -1.65 35.89
CA PHE A 361 7.11 -1.27 34.80
C PHE A 361 8.51 -0.88 35.29
N ASN A 362 8.62 -0.13 36.40
CA ASN A 362 9.91 0.26 36.98
C ASN A 362 10.61 -0.90 37.71
N ARG A 363 9.89 -1.88 38.27
CA ARG A 363 10.45 -3.14 38.71
C ARG A 363 10.95 -4.00 37.57
N LEU A 364 10.20 -4.02 36.46
CA LEU A 364 10.55 -4.73 35.24
C LEU A 364 11.72 -4.04 34.49
N THR A 365 11.83 -2.73 34.45
CA THR A 365 12.86 -1.99 33.68
C THR A 365 14.23 -1.94 34.34
N LYS A 366 14.35 -2.30 35.58
CA LYS A 366 15.64 -2.26 36.30
C LYS A 366 16.53 -3.52 36.18
N ARG A 367 16.09 -4.57 35.45
CA ARG A 367 16.85 -5.81 35.29
C ARG A 367 16.98 -6.26 33.86
N THR A 368 18.08 -6.91 33.50
CA THR A 368 18.37 -7.53 32.19
C THR A 368 17.32 -8.58 31.76
N GLU A 369 16.54 -9.10 32.72
CA GLU A 369 15.41 -10.02 32.51
C GLU A 369 14.22 -9.40 31.75
N VAL A 370 14.08 -8.09 31.77
CA VAL A 370 12.96 -7.36 31.16
C VAL A 370 12.84 -7.56 29.64
N LYS A 371 13.97 -7.58 28.95
CA LYS A 371 13.95 -7.80 27.48
C LYS A 371 13.43 -9.19 27.10
N ALA A 372 13.71 -10.18 27.95
CA ALA A 372 13.22 -11.54 27.76
C ALA A 372 11.71 -11.62 28.03
N HIS A 373 11.21 -11.02 29.10
CA HIS A 373 9.80 -10.99 29.45
C HIS A 373 8.96 -10.20 28.43
N LEU A 374 9.45 -9.06 27.93
CA LEU A 374 8.80 -8.32 26.85
C LEU A 374 8.68 -9.15 25.56
N ARG A 375 9.73 -9.88 25.19
CA ARG A 375 9.68 -10.81 24.04
C ARG A 375 8.66 -11.92 24.23
N ILE A 376 8.53 -12.44 25.45
CA ILE A 376 7.55 -13.48 25.74
C ILE A 376 6.14 -12.94 25.75
N LEU A 377 5.91 -11.74 26.29
CA LEU A 377 4.62 -11.03 26.17
C LEU A 377 4.24 -10.76 24.71
N GLU A 378 5.19 -10.34 23.89
CA GLU A 378 4.98 -10.15 22.45
C GLU A 378 4.63 -11.47 21.74
N LYS A 379 5.32 -12.57 22.09
CA LYS A 379 5.00 -13.91 21.58
C LYS A 379 3.60 -14.37 22.03
N ALA A 380 3.26 -14.18 23.31
CA ALA A 380 1.96 -14.51 23.85
C ALA A 380 0.84 -13.69 23.17
N ARG A 381 1.03 -12.38 23.01
CA ARG A 381 0.13 -11.51 22.27
C ARG A 381 -0.01 -11.94 20.81
N SER A 382 1.07 -12.35 20.15
CA SER A 382 1.02 -12.83 18.77
C SER A 382 0.24 -14.14 18.62
N LEU A 383 0.14 -14.94 19.65
CA LEU A 383 -0.70 -16.16 19.69
C LEU A 383 -2.18 -15.85 19.92
N LEU A 384 -2.47 -14.81 20.70
CA LEU A 384 -3.83 -14.36 20.97
C LEU A 384 -4.31 -13.28 20.00
N SER A 385 -3.39 -12.60 19.29
CA SER A 385 -3.71 -11.61 18.27
C SER A 385 -4.02 -12.32 16.97
N PRO A 386 -5.05 -11.85 16.29
CA PRO A 386 -6.22 -12.60 15.89
C PRO A 386 -5.80 -13.93 15.36
N LEU A 387 -6.07 -14.79 16.15
CA LEU A 387 -6.00 -16.21 16.02
C LEU A 387 -6.09 -16.63 14.57
N ILE A 388 -4.95 -16.92 13.96
CA ILE A 388 -4.92 -17.90 12.89
C ILE A 388 -5.21 -19.22 13.61
N LEU A 389 -6.46 -19.35 14.06
CA LEU A 389 -6.98 -20.55 14.67
C LEU A 389 -7.10 -21.56 13.54
N LYS A 390 -6.19 -22.48 13.54
CA LYS A 390 -6.23 -23.61 12.63
C LYS A 390 -7.23 -24.60 13.19
N SER A 391 -8.10 -25.14 12.36
CA SER A 391 -8.82 -26.38 12.69
C SER A 391 -7.82 -27.52 12.88
N ALA A 392 -8.23 -28.62 13.53
CA ALA A 392 -7.37 -29.78 13.75
C ALA A 392 -6.68 -30.29 12.46
N GLN A 393 -7.30 -30.04 11.34
CA GLN A 393 -6.84 -30.50 10.03
C GLN A 393 -5.75 -29.61 9.40
N ASP A 394 -5.58 -28.36 9.89
CA ASP A 394 -4.68 -27.36 9.30
C ASP A 394 -3.31 -27.25 9.98
N ILE A 395 -3.06 -28.02 11.04
CA ILE A 395 -1.77 -28.03 11.72
C ILE A 395 -0.81 -28.97 11.02
N SER A 396 0.33 -28.44 10.59
CA SER A 396 1.36 -29.26 9.96
C SER A 396 1.93 -30.30 10.95
N GLU A 397 2.31 -31.49 10.48
CA GLU A 397 2.92 -32.53 11.34
C GLU A 397 4.18 -32.04 12.07
N ARG A 398 4.89 -31.05 11.53
CA ARG A 398 6.06 -30.41 12.16
C ARG A 398 5.73 -29.67 13.44
N ASP A 399 4.56 -29.01 13.50
CA ASP A 399 4.16 -28.18 14.64
C ASP A 399 3.68 -29.04 15.83
N TRP A 400 3.40 -30.31 15.60
CA TRP A 400 2.83 -31.21 16.58
C TRP A 400 3.82 -31.90 17.52
N ASN A 401 5.04 -32.13 17.07
CA ASN A 401 6.03 -32.91 17.82
C ASN A 401 6.97 -32.04 18.66
N LEU A 402 6.67 -30.76 18.82
CA LEU A 402 7.53 -29.80 19.50
C LEU A 402 7.03 -29.54 20.93
N MET A 403 7.98 -29.26 21.81
CA MET A 403 7.71 -28.69 23.11
C MET A 403 7.14 -27.27 22.92
N GLY A 404 6.03 -26.95 23.58
CA GLY A 404 5.45 -25.64 23.41
C GLY A 404 4.19 -25.38 24.23
N CYS A 405 3.72 -24.15 24.13
CA CYS A 405 2.45 -23.71 24.69
C CYS A 405 1.35 -23.75 23.64
N TYR A 406 0.14 -23.97 24.08
CA TYR A 406 -1.04 -24.01 23.24
C TYR A 406 -2.21 -23.29 23.88
N VAL A 407 -3.06 -22.75 23.05
CA VAL A 407 -4.35 -22.14 23.39
C VAL A 407 -5.43 -22.93 22.69
N LEU A 408 -6.41 -23.40 23.43
CA LEU A 408 -7.55 -24.16 22.94
C LEU A 408 -8.81 -23.31 23.11
N ILE A 409 -9.64 -23.23 22.10
CA ILE A 409 -10.88 -22.47 22.15
C ILE A 409 -12.06 -23.37 21.85
N LYS A 410 -13.04 -23.31 22.72
CA LYS A 410 -14.34 -23.93 22.56
C LYS A 410 -15.34 -22.85 22.16
N LEU A 411 -16.01 -23.07 21.03
CA LEU A 411 -17.05 -22.21 20.49
C LEU A 411 -18.36 -23.00 20.57
N GLU A 412 -19.09 -22.81 21.65
CA GLU A 412 -20.45 -23.32 21.85
C GLU A 412 -21.31 -22.13 22.30
N ASP A 413 -22.26 -22.35 23.23
CA ASP A 413 -23.12 -21.30 23.77
C ASP A 413 -22.35 -20.16 24.47
N ALA A 414 -21.12 -20.43 24.90
CA ALA A 414 -20.17 -19.45 25.40
C ALA A 414 -18.75 -19.75 24.89
N VAL A 415 -17.97 -18.69 24.65
CA VAL A 415 -16.55 -18.82 24.29
C VAL A 415 -15.76 -19.18 25.54
N SER A 416 -15.05 -20.31 25.51
CA SER A 416 -14.11 -20.65 26.57
C SER A 416 -12.71 -20.95 26.04
N VAL A 417 -11.69 -20.57 26.80
CA VAL A 417 -10.28 -20.61 26.41
C VAL A 417 -9.47 -21.35 27.46
N TYR A 418 -8.80 -22.39 27.02
CA TYR A 418 -7.84 -23.12 27.86
C TYR A 418 -6.41 -22.84 27.39
N VAL A 419 -5.54 -22.49 28.31
CA VAL A 419 -4.10 -22.30 28.08
C VAL A 419 -3.33 -23.47 28.68
N GLY A 420 -2.39 -24.03 27.95
CA GLY A 420 -1.59 -25.14 28.43
C GLY A 420 -0.21 -25.23 27.83
N LYS A 421 0.66 -26.03 28.45
CA LYS A 421 1.99 -26.38 27.95
C LYS A 421 2.17 -27.86 27.82
N SER A 422 3.07 -28.31 26.97
CA SER A 422 3.46 -29.71 26.85
C SER A 422 4.84 -29.86 26.22
N GLN A 423 5.59 -30.85 26.65
CA GLN A 423 6.80 -31.28 25.94
C GLN A 423 6.49 -32.03 24.64
N ASN A 424 5.24 -32.49 24.47
CA ASN A 424 4.73 -33.02 23.20
C ASN A 424 3.29 -32.51 22.95
N ALA A 425 3.17 -31.43 22.21
CA ALA A 425 1.90 -30.78 21.95
C ALA A 425 0.91 -31.74 21.26
N LYS A 426 1.36 -32.57 20.31
CA LYS A 426 0.52 -33.54 19.58
C LYS A 426 -0.18 -34.52 20.54
N LYS A 427 0.59 -35.16 21.43
CA LYS A 427 0.04 -36.12 22.39
C LYS A 427 -0.98 -35.45 23.33
N ARG A 428 -0.70 -34.20 23.73
CA ARG A 428 -1.57 -33.48 24.67
C ARG A 428 -2.84 -32.99 24.00
N LEU A 429 -2.74 -32.44 22.77
CA LEU A 429 -3.90 -31.94 22.03
C LEU A 429 -4.86 -33.07 21.65
N SER A 430 -4.35 -34.28 21.36
CA SER A 430 -5.21 -35.45 21.11
C SER A 430 -6.14 -35.82 22.28
N GLN A 431 -5.79 -35.38 23.51
CA GLN A 431 -6.60 -35.58 24.73
C GLN A 431 -7.70 -34.52 24.87
N HIS A 432 -7.61 -33.39 24.16
CA HIS A 432 -8.53 -32.25 24.24
C HIS A 432 -9.53 -32.19 23.11
N LYS A 433 -10.27 -33.30 22.87
CA LYS A 433 -11.20 -33.45 21.73
C LYS A 433 -12.42 -32.50 21.73
N ARG A 434 -12.70 -31.82 22.86
CA ARG A 434 -13.84 -30.92 23.03
C ARG A 434 -13.65 -29.50 22.49
N TYR A 435 -12.45 -29.15 22.03
CA TYR A 435 -12.15 -27.81 21.52
C TYR A 435 -12.22 -27.79 20.00
N ASN A 436 -12.75 -26.68 19.48
CA ASN A 436 -12.98 -26.49 18.05
C ASN A 436 -11.75 -25.91 17.36
N LEU A 437 -11.05 -25.02 18.06
CA LEU A 437 -9.94 -24.27 17.51
C LEU A 437 -8.73 -24.31 18.47
N TYR A 438 -7.51 -24.22 17.93
CA TYR A 438 -6.28 -24.19 18.73
C TYR A 438 -5.15 -23.45 18.02
N ALA A 439 -4.30 -22.84 18.80
CA ALA A 439 -3.03 -22.27 18.39
C ALA A 439 -1.90 -22.94 19.20
N VAL A 440 -0.77 -23.19 18.55
CA VAL A 440 0.41 -23.80 19.19
C VAL A 440 1.62 -22.94 18.87
N LYS A 441 2.48 -22.73 19.89
CA LYS A 441 3.77 -22.09 19.72
C LYS A 441 4.86 -22.98 20.25
N ALA A 442 5.81 -23.34 19.39
CA ALA A 442 7.01 -24.06 19.78
C ALA A 442 7.92 -23.17 20.66
N CYS A 443 8.50 -23.77 21.70
CA CYS A 443 9.45 -23.14 22.62
C CYS A 443 10.80 -23.85 22.52
N GLY A 444 11.88 -23.08 22.62
CA GLY A 444 13.25 -23.58 22.57
C GLY A 444 13.77 -24.13 23.88
N SER A 445 13.06 -23.86 25.01
CA SER A 445 13.43 -24.34 26.35
C SER A 445 12.20 -24.49 27.25
N GLU A 446 12.32 -25.26 28.28
CA GLU A 446 11.29 -25.46 29.31
C GLU A 446 10.95 -24.13 30.02
N ARG A 447 11.95 -23.35 30.32
CA ARG A 447 11.79 -22.02 30.91
C ARG A 447 10.98 -21.09 30.02
N GLU A 448 11.30 -21.05 28.70
CA GLU A 448 10.52 -20.26 27.73
C GLU A 448 9.07 -20.71 27.65
N MET A 449 8.84 -22.02 27.73
CA MET A 449 7.51 -22.63 27.73
C MET A 449 6.71 -22.22 28.97
N GLU A 450 7.33 -22.25 30.16
CA GLU A 450 6.69 -21.84 31.40
C GLU A 450 6.35 -20.35 31.45
N GLU A 451 7.28 -19.51 31.02
CA GLU A 451 7.08 -18.06 30.94
C GLU A 451 5.97 -17.71 29.92
N LEU A 452 5.92 -18.41 28.78
CA LEU A 452 4.89 -18.21 27.77
C LEU A 452 3.51 -18.68 28.26
N GLU A 453 3.40 -19.81 28.93
CA GLU A 453 2.16 -20.29 29.55
C GLU A 453 1.62 -19.28 30.56
N MET A 454 2.46 -18.76 31.46
CA MET A 454 2.08 -17.73 32.43
C MET A 454 1.60 -16.45 31.73
N ALA A 455 2.33 -16.01 30.72
CA ALA A 455 1.93 -14.82 29.95
C ALA A 455 0.57 -15.00 29.26
N LEU A 456 0.35 -16.13 28.62
CA LEU A 456 -0.93 -16.48 27.97
C LEU A 456 -2.07 -16.56 29.01
N TYR A 457 -1.83 -17.16 30.15
CA TYR A 457 -2.82 -17.25 31.22
C TYR A 457 -3.27 -15.87 31.70
N HIS A 458 -2.37 -14.90 31.83
CA HIS A 458 -2.71 -13.54 32.23
C HIS A 458 -3.31 -12.68 31.15
N LEU A 459 -3.03 -12.97 29.87
CA LEU A 459 -3.61 -12.27 28.73
C LEU A 459 -5.05 -12.72 28.42
N VAL A 460 -5.41 -13.95 28.76
CA VAL A 460 -6.81 -14.44 28.63
C VAL A 460 -7.63 -13.88 29.78
N LYS A 461 -8.69 -13.16 29.47
CA LYS A 461 -9.62 -12.63 30.47
C LYS A 461 -10.21 -13.75 31.32
N SER A 462 -10.35 -13.54 32.62
CA SER A 462 -10.85 -14.53 33.56
C SER A 462 -12.22 -15.09 33.20
N GLU A 463 -13.09 -14.28 32.58
CA GLU A 463 -14.43 -14.68 32.15
C GLU A 463 -14.44 -15.72 31.03
N PHE A 464 -13.38 -15.80 30.23
CA PHE A 464 -13.23 -16.77 29.11
C PHE A 464 -12.31 -17.91 29.45
N ARG A 465 -11.62 -17.86 30.58
CA ARG A 465 -10.55 -18.79 30.92
C ARG A 465 -11.07 -20.01 31.67
N GLU A 466 -10.83 -21.20 31.11
CA GLU A 466 -11.19 -22.47 31.76
C GLU A 466 -10.16 -22.92 32.81
N ASN A 467 -8.97 -22.37 32.82
CA ASN A 467 -7.97 -22.75 33.83
C ASN A 467 -8.36 -22.21 35.20
N GLU A 468 -8.72 -23.08 36.12
CA GLU A 468 -9.05 -22.73 37.50
C GLU A 468 -7.84 -22.34 38.35
N ASN A 469 -6.69 -22.94 38.07
CA ASN A 469 -5.46 -22.71 38.81
C ASN A 469 -4.43 -21.92 38.03
N HIS A 470 -3.65 -21.10 38.72
CA HIS A 470 -2.50 -20.42 38.14
C HIS A 470 -1.48 -21.47 37.61
N PRO A 471 -0.90 -21.32 36.41
CA PRO A 471 -0.08 -22.35 35.77
C PRO A 471 1.25 -22.66 36.47
N SER A 472 1.73 -21.80 37.37
CA SER A 472 3.00 -21.96 38.03
C SER A 472 2.84 -22.31 39.50
N PRO A 473 3.50 -23.34 40.01
CA PRO A 473 3.76 -23.52 41.44
C PRO A 473 4.89 -22.63 41.95
N ALA A 474 5.50 -21.78 41.14
CA ALA A 474 6.67 -20.98 41.44
C ALA A 474 6.38 -19.93 42.51
N GLU A 475 7.35 -19.65 43.33
CA GLU A 475 7.34 -18.65 44.41
C GLU A 475 7.07 -17.22 43.92
N TYR A 476 7.18 -16.98 42.61
CA TYR A 476 7.01 -15.65 42.01
C TYR A 476 6.56 -15.71 40.55
N CYS A 477 5.39 -15.13 40.21
CA CYS A 477 4.96 -14.92 38.86
C CYS A 477 5.38 -13.53 38.34
N PRO A 478 6.14 -13.43 37.24
CA PRO A 478 6.62 -12.14 36.75
C PRO A 478 5.49 -11.23 36.20
N PHE A 479 4.29 -11.79 35.97
CA PHE A 479 3.16 -11.06 35.39
C PHE A 479 2.16 -10.52 36.40
N CYS A 480 1.99 -11.17 37.54
CA CYS A 480 1.07 -10.71 38.56
C CYS A 480 1.71 -10.49 39.94
N GLY A 481 2.96 -10.89 40.15
CA GLY A 481 3.68 -10.73 41.41
C GLY A 481 3.26 -11.68 42.53
N ARG A 482 2.48 -12.75 42.21
CA ARG A 482 2.10 -13.83 43.13
C ARG A 482 3.17 -14.90 43.20
#